data_fde5437a84b1aa4c7eb44ccf38624962
#
_entry.id   fde5437a84b1aa4c7eb44ccf38624962
#
_cell.length_a   1.000
_cell.length_b   1.000
_cell.length_c   1.000
_cell.angle_alpha   90.00
_cell.angle_beta   90.00
_cell.angle_gamma   90.00
#
_symmetry.space_group_name_H-M   'P 1'
#
loop_
_entity.id
_entity.type
_entity.pdbx_description
1 polymer ?
#
loop_
_entity_poly.entity_id
_entity_poly.type
_entity_poly.pdbx_seq_one_letter_code
_entity_poly.pdbx_strand_id
1 'polypeptide(L)'
;MAQFTNQAQLSYNNVVVNSNVVVGEILEVVTGDKTAVVDTYYADGTVTYVISIVNTGTTAITGLTVTDDLGAYVLGTNTLTPLTYVPGSVRLFINGVLQTAPTTLAGPPLVVSGINLPADSDLVLVYSAAVNDYAPLGTADSIVNTATITGNGIPTPVTVTETVTPVSEPQLRITKSLEPVPVAENGTLTYGFVIENFGNVGAVATDNVALSDLFDPILTNLVVTLDGVPLTLGTQYTYDETTGQFNTVPGQITVPAATYTQDPI
;
A
#
# COMPACT_ATOMS: atom_id res chain seq x y z
N MET A 1 -11.55 2.63 30.13
CA MET A 1 -11.63 3.73 31.12
C MET A 1 -10.40 3.66 32.02
N ALA A 2 -9.60 4.71 32.07
CA ALA A 2 -8.46 4.80 32.99
C ALA A 2 -8.99 5.08 34.40
N GLN A 3 -8.39 4.47 35.44
CA GLN A 3 -8.71 4.71 36.83
C GLN A 3 -7.57 5.42 37.51
N PHE A 4 -7.88 6.29 38.45
CA PHE A 4 -6.90 6.90 39.35
C PHE A 4 -7.32 6.67 40.79
N THR A 5 -6.33 6.62 41.69
CA THR A 5 -6.55 6.50 43.14
C THR A 5 -6.00 7.71 43.86
N ASN A 6 -6.66 8.14 44.93
CA ASN A 6 -6.21 9.21 45.78
C ASN A 6 -6.38 8.81 47.24
N GLN A 7 -5.37 9.14 48.10
CA GLN A 7 -5.38 8.91 49.52
C GLN A 7 -4.79 10.15 50.22
N ALA A 8 -5.46 10.68 51.19
CA ALA A 8 -4.98 11.76 52.02
C ALA A 8 -4.20 11.23 53.23
N GLN A 9 -3.27 12.04 53.75
CA GLN A 9 -2.49 11.74 54.94
C GLN A 9 -2.65 12.88 55.96
N LEU A 10 -2.92 12.52 57.21
CA LEU A 10 -2.97 13.46 58.35
C LEU A 10 -1.79 13.17 59.27
N SER A 11 -1.03 14.22 59.60
CA SER A 11 0.10 14.14 60.53
C SER A 11 -0.20 15.03 61.78
N TYR A 12 -0.06 14.47 62.99
CA TYR A 12 -0.17 15.21 64.22
C TYR A 12 0.74 14.56 65.33
N ASN A 13 1.39 15.32 66.12
CA ASN A 13 2.26 14.85 67.22
C ASN A 13 3.17 13.65 66.83
N ASN A 14 3.81 13.70 65.68
CA ASN A 14 4.61 12.62 65.08
C ASN A 14 3.83 11.31 64.74
N VAL A 15 2.50 11.33 64.74
CA VAL A 15 1.66 10.27 64.29
C VAL A 15 1.15 10.59 62.91
N VAL A 16 1.14 9.60 62.01
CA VAL A 16 0.63 9.70 60.64
C VAL A 16 -0.56 8.75 60.50
N VAL A 17 -1.66 9.29 60.06
CA VAL A 17 -2.89 8.53 59.78
C VAL A 17 -3.29 8.74 58.32
N ASN A 18 -3.54 7.65 57.62
CA ASN A 18 -3.98 7.69 56.23
C ASN A 18 -5.52 7.62 56.15
N SER A 19 -6.13 8.33 55.20
CA SER A 19 -7.53 8.16 54.86
C SER A 19 -7.77 6.82 54.15
N ASN A 20 -9.02 6.47 53.87
CA ASN A 20 -9.36 5.47 52.86
C ASN A 20 -8.83 5.91 51.52
N VAL A 21 -8.55 4.93 50.64
CA VAL A 21 -8.28 5.17 49.20
C VAL A 21 -9.60 5.39 48.49
N VAL A 22 -9.69 6.47 47.73
CA VAL A 22 -10.82 6.67 46.80
C VAL A 22 -10.37 6.37 45.36
N VAL A 23 -11.24 5.79 44.58
CA VAL A 23 -10.99 5.45 43.17
C VAL A 23 -11.89 6.36 42.31
N GLY A 24 -11.26 7.06 41.37
CA GLY A 24 -11.96 7.81 40.34
C GLY A 24 -11.80 7.14 38.97
N GLU A 25 -12.73 7.38 38.08
CA GLU A 25 -12.66 6.90 36.68
C GLU A 25 -12.54 8.11 35.74
N ILE A 26 -11.68 7.98 34.72
CA ILE A 26 -11.57 8.96 33.67
C ILE A 26 -12.38 8.44 32.47
N LEU A 27 -13.43 9.18 32.11
CA LEU A 27 -14.21 8.89 30.92
C LEU A 27 -13.41 9.29 29.67
N GLU A 28 -13.16 8.34 28.80
CA GLU A 28 -12.58 8.61 27.49
C GLU A 28 -13.68 9.16 26.55
N VAL A 29 -13.49 10.40 26.13
CA VAL A 29 -14.46 11.13 25.32
C VAL A 29 -13.98 11.34 23.88
N VAL A 30 -12.72 10.92 23.58
CA VAL A 30 -12.15 10.98 22.24
C VAL A 30 -12.01 9.57 21.70
N THR A 31 -12.59 9.37 20.53
CA THR A 31 -12.45 8.13 19.75
C THR A 31 -11.86 8.44 18.40
N GLY A 32 -11.20 7.47 17.80
CA GLY A 32 -10.63 7.59 16.46
C GLY A 32 -10.90 6.33 15.64
N ASP A 33 -10.84 6.49 14.33
CA ASP A 33 -10.86 5.43 13.35
C ASP A 33 -9.95 5.80 12.18
N LYS A 34 -9.37 4.80 11.50
CA LYS A 34 -8.51 4.99 10.34
C LYS A 34 -8.91 4.00 9.27
N THR A 35 -9.08 4.49 8.05
CA THR A 35 -9.44 3.67 6.88
C THR A 35 -8.61 4.08 5.68
N ALA A 36 -8.45 3.17 4.71
CA ALA A 36 -7.96 3.47 3.39
C ALA A 36 -9.15 3.63 2.42
N VAL A 37 -9.00 4.51 1.42
CA VAL A 37 -10.03 4.67 0.38
C VAL A 37 -10.10 3.42 -0.52
N VAL A 38 -8.97 2.71 -0.65
CA VAL A 38 -8.85 1.44 -1.36
C VAL A 38 -8.00 0.52 -0.50
N ASP A 39 -8.45 -0.71 -0.30
CA ASP A 39 -7.81 -1.69 0.59
C ASP A 39 -6.58 -2.39 -0.04
N THR A 40 -6.25 -2.01 -1.27
CA THR A 40 -5.14 -2.61 -2.02
C THR A 40 -4.17 -1.55 -2.55
N TYR A 41 -2.92 -1.97 -2.81
CA TYR A 41 -1.89 -1.12 -3.38
C TYR A 41 -1.10 -1.84 -4.48
N TYR A 42 -0.53 -1.06 -5.40
CA TYR A 42 0.47 -1.49 -6.38
C TYR A 42 1.84 -0.96 -6.01
N ALA A 43 2.90 -1.57 -6.54
CA ALA A 43 4.22 -0.95 -6.57
C ALA A 43 4.12 0.44 -7.23
N ASP A 44 4.81 1.43 -6.66
CA ASP A 44 4.78 2.84 -7.11
C ASP A 44 3.38 3.49 -7.12
N GLY A 45 2.38 2.83 -6.51
CA GLY A 45 1.03 3.35 -6.37
C GLY A 45 0.89 4.40 -5.28
N THR A 46 -0.35 4.81 -5.01
CA THR A 46 -0.68 5.76 -3.95
C THR A 46 -1.88 5.24 -3.16
N VAL A 47 -1.76 5.25 -1.84
CA VAL A 47 -2.87 4.95 -0.91
C VAL A 47 -3.33 6.26 -0.27
N THR A 48 -4.64 6.49 -0.25
CA THR A 48 -5.25 7.62 0.45
C THR A 48 -5.89 7.12 1.74
N TYR A 49 -5.45 7.68 2.86
CA TYR A 49 -5.96 7.38 4.18
C TYR A 49 -6.92 8.46 4.68
N VAL A 50 -7.90 8.01 5.45
CA VAL A 50 -8.87 8.85 6.15
C VAL A 50 -8.79 8.51 7.64
N ILE A 51 -8.55 9.51 8.48
CA ILE A 51 -8.59 9.38 9.94
C ILE A 51 -9.75 10.20 10.44
N SER A 52 -10.71 9.54 11.09
CA SER A 52 -11.85 10.17 11.75
C SER A 52 -11.60 10.25 13.24
N ILE A 53 -11.86 11.41 13.87
CA ILE A 53 -11.71 11.63 15.32
C ILE A 53 -12.97 12.30 15.81
N VAL A 54 -13.56 11.75 16.86
CA VAL A 54 -14.78 12.31 17.46
C VAL A 54 -14.50 12.70 18.92
N ASN A 55 -14.85 13.93 19.27
CA ASN A 55 -14.83 14.44 20.65
C ASN A 55 -16.27 14.54 21.16
N THR A 56 -16.70 13.60 21.97
CA THR A 56 -18.04 13.60 22.63
C THR A 56 -18.02 14.32 23.96
N GLY A 57 -16.88 14.92 24.34
CA GLY A 57 -16.72 15.66 25.59
C GLY A 57 -17.27 17.07 25.51
N THR A 58 -17.45 17.68 26.67
CA THR A 58 -17.97 19.07 26.83
C THR A 58 -16.88 20.13 26.74
N THR A 59 -15.62 19.72 26.53
CA THR A 59 -14.46 20.62 26.42
C THR A 59 -13.73 20.38 25.10
N ALA A 60 -13.15 21.43 24.54
CA ALA A 60 -12.34 21.33 23.33
C ALA A 60 -11.02 20.62 23.62
N ILE A 61 -10.56 19.83 22.66
CA ILE A 61 -9.20 19.25 22.62
C ILE A 61 -8.31 20.27 21.89
N THR A 62 -7.26 20.73 22.57
CA THR A 62 -6.31 21.71 22.01
C THR A 62 -4.97 21.07 21.73
N GLY A 63 -4.28 21.55 20.68
CA GLY A 63 -2.98 21.02 20.30
C GLY A 63 -3.04 19.55 19.89
N LEU A 64 -4.17 19.10 19.33
CA LEU A 64 -4.31 17.74 18.82
C LEU A 64 -3.26 17.49 17.75
N THR A 65 -2.60 16.35 17.87
CA THR A 65 -1.52 15.90 17.00
C THR A 65 -1.79 14.45 16.59
N VAL A 66 -1.68 14.20 15.31
CA VAL A 66 -1.71 12.86 14.70
C VAL A 66 -0.30 12.52 14.26
N THR A 67 0.25 11.44 14.79
CA THR A 67 1.56 10.89 14.40
C THR A 67 1.33 9.55 13.75
N ASP A 68 1.68 9.46 12.46
CA ASP A 68 1.45 8.30 11.61
C ASP A 68 2.79 7.64 11.26
N ASP A 69 2.92 6.33 11.47
CA ASP A 69 4.16 5.59 11.26
C ASP A 69 4.46 5.30 9.78
N LEU A 70 3.49 5.59 8.87
CA LEU A 70 3.59 5.30 7.44
C LEU A 70 3.85 3.82 7.14
N GLY A 71 3.29 2.93 7.99
CA GLY A 71 3.41 1.49 7.86
C GLY A 71 4.78 0.94 8.21
N ALA A 72 5.55 1.65 9.05
CA ALA A 72 6.88 1.23 9.44
C ALA A 72 6.90 -0.18 10.06
N TYR A 73 7.81 -1.02 9.59
CA TYR A 73 8.00 -2.40 10.07
C TYR A 73 9.48 -2.73 10.25
N VAL A 74 9.76 -3.79 11.00
CA VAL A 74 11.14 -4.23 11.28
C VAL A 74 11.49 -5.40 10.37
N LEU A 75 12.60 -5.26 9.61
CA LEU A 75 13.21 -6.32 8.84
C LEU A 75 14.65 -6.55 9.32
N GLY A 76 14.89 -7.68 9.97
CA GLY A 76 16.17 -7.94 10.63
C GLY A 76 16.43 -6.94 11.75
N THR A 77 17.44 -6.08 11.59
CA THR A 77 17.78 -4.99 12.54
C THR A 77 17.33 -3.61 12.06
N ASN A 78 16.78 -3.52 10.86
CA ASN A 78 16.41 -2.25 10.23
C ASN A 78 14.91 -1.99 10.36
N THR A 79 14.54 -0.73 10.55
CA THR A 79 13.16 -0.27 10.42
C THR A 79 12.99 0.30 9.02
N LEU A 80 12.09 -0.30 8.25
CA LEU A 80 11.74 0.12 6.90
C LEU A 80 10.37 0.79 6.92
N THR A 81 10.18 1.80 6.06
CA THR A 81 8.92 2.54 5.96
C THR A 81 8.42 2.43 4.52
N PRO A 82 7.39 1.63 4.25
CA PRO A 82 6.92 1.31 2.90
C PRO A 82 6.13 2.43 2.24
N LEU A 83 5.73 3.44 3.00
CA LEU A 83 4.94 4.57 2.52
C LEU A 83 5.70 5.88 2.67
N THR A 84 5.59 6.74 1.67
CA THR A 84 6.14 8.10 1.67
C THR A 84 5.01 9.11 1.57
N TYR A 85 4.89 10.02 2.53
CA TYR A 85 3.86 11.06 2.50
C TYR A 85 3.92 11.88 1.21
N VAL A 86 2.79 12.11 0.56
CA VAL A 86 2.67 12.99 -0.61
C VAL A 86 2.50 14.45 -0.14
N PRO A 87 3.51 15.32 -0.32
CA PRO A 87 3.47 16.68 0.18
C PRO A 87 2.25 17.46 -0.31
N GLY A 88 1.60 18.18 0.61
CA GLY A 88 0.44 19.00 0.31
C GLY A 88 -0.87 18.22 0.12
N SER A 89 -0.90 16.91 0.36
CA SER A 89 -2.12 16.09 0.26
C SER A 89 -3.03 16.20 1.48
N VAL A 90 -2.53 16.65 2.65
CA VAL A 90 -3.33 16.78 3.87
C VAL A 90 -4.53 17.70 3.66
N ARG A 91 -5.72 17.20 4.02
CA ARG A 91 -6.98 17.96 4.11
C ARG A 91 -7.61 17.70 5.47
N LEU A 92 -8.04 18.77 6.13
CA LEU A 92 -8.66 18.74 7.45
C LEU A 92 -10.08 19.29 7.36
N PHE A 93 -11.03 18.53 7.89
CA PHE A 93 -12.42 18.94 8.01
C PHE A 93 -12.81 18.87 9.48
N ILE A 94 -13.59 19.84 9.96
CA ILE A 94 -14.24 19.82 11.29
C ILE A 94 -15.73 20.04 11.05
N ASN A 95 -16.56 19.12 11.55
CA ASN A 95 -18.01 19.11 11.32
C ASN A 95 -18.36 19.26 9.82
N GLY A 96 -17.63 18.57 8.95
CA GLY A 96 -17.79 18.59 7.50
C GLY A 96 -17.27 19.87 6.80
N VAL A 97 -16.72 20.85 7.53
CA VAL A 97 -16.20 22.10 6.96
C VAL A 97 -14.68 22.03 6.79
N LEU A 98 -14.22 22.28 5.57
CA LEU A 98 -12.78 22.31 5.25
C LEU A 98 -12.09 23.42 6.05
N GLN A 99 -11.00 23.08 6.71
CA GLN A 99 -10.16 23.97 7.51
C GLN A 99 -8.92 24.41 6.73
N THR A 100 -8.22 25.41 7.24
CA THR A 100 -6.86 25.73 6.80
C THR A 100 -5.95 24.53 7.05
N ALA A 101 -4.97 24.33 6.17
CA ALA A 101 -4.05 23.20 6.30
C ALA A 101 -3.29 23.27 7.64
N PRO A 102 -3.29 22.19 8.44
CA PRO A 102 -2.57 22.12 9.71
C PRO A 102 -1.05 22.08 9.47
N THR A 103 -0.27 22.29 10.51
CA THR A 103 1.18 22.10 10.44
C THR A 103 1.51 20.63 10.17
N THR A 104 2.25 20.39 9.10
CA THR A 104 2.59 19.03 8.65
C THR A 104 4.10 18.87 8.55
N LEU A 105 4.64 17.85 9.20
CA LEU A 105 6.02 17.38 9.08
C LEU A 105 5.99 16.04 8.33
N ALA A 106 6.65 15.99 7.18
CA ALA A 106 6.51 14.89 6.21
C ALA A 106 7.01 13.51 6.69
N GLY A 107 7.94 13.48 7.64
CA GLY A 107 8.42 12.25 8.27
C GLY A 107 9.35 11.36 7.47
N PRO A 108 9.53 10.05 7.77
CA PRO A 108 8.80 9.25 8.78
C PRO A 108 9.15 9.55 10.25
N PRO A 109 8.19 9.57 11.18
CA PRO A 109 6.76 9.48 10.96
C PRO A 109 6.16 10.77 10.38
N LEU A 110 5.00 10.66 9.71
CA LEU A 110 4.19 11.83 9.36
C LEU A 110 3.57 12.43 10.62
N VAL A 111 3.78 13.73 10.86
CA VAL A 111 3.19 14.43 12.00
C VAL A 111 2.31 15.57 11.51
N VAL A 112 1.02 15.54 11.87
CA VAL A 112 0.04 16.59 11.61
C VAL A 112 -0.37 17.18 12.95
N SER A 113 -0.15 18.46 13.17
CA SER A 113 -0.24 19.09 14.52
C SER A 113 -0.90 20.47 14.51
N GLY A 114 -1.17 20.98 15.71
CA GLY A 114 -1.74 22.31 15.91
C GLY A 114 -3.25 22.36 15.68
N ILE A 115 -3.93 21.22 15.75
CA ILE A 115 -5.37 21.14 15.53
C ILE A 115 -6.12 21.41 16.82
N ASN A 116 -7.22 22.17 16.73
CA ASN A 116 -8.17 22.38 17.82
C ASN A 116 -9.50 21.73 17.44
N LEU A 117 -9.91 20.70 18.17
CA LEU A 117 -11.18 20.01 17.99
C LEU A 117 -12.18 20.48 19.04
N PRO A 118 -13.24 21.21 18.68
CA PRO A 118 -14.23 21.71 19.64
C PRO A 118 -14.90 20.59 20.45
N ALA A 119 -15.59 20.97 21.51
CA ALA A 119 -16.52 20.09 22.22
C ALA A 119 -17.62 19.61 21.27
N ASP A 120 -18.09 18.38 21.45
CA ASP A 120 -19.18 17.76 20.69
C ASP A 120 -19.02 17.93 19.17
N SER A 121 -17.83 17.56 18.67
CA SER A 121 -17.43 17.77 17.27
C SER A 121 -16.70 16.55 16.71
N ASP A 122 -16.76 16.43 15.38
CA ASP A 122 -15.99 15.48 14.60
C ASP A 122 -14.90 16.16 13.76
N LEU A 123 -13.85 15.40 13.50
CA LEU A 123 -12.73 15.77 12.64
C LEU A 123 -12.48 14.65 11.64
N VAL A 124 -12.26 15.03 10.37
CA VAL A 124 -11.78 14.11 9.33
C VAL A 124 -10.49 14.67 8.77
N LEU A 125 -9.43 13.88 8.87
CA LEU A 125 -8.12 14.12 8.29
C LEU A 125 -7.91 13.18 7.12
N VAL A 126 -7.63 13.73 5.94
CA VAL A 126 -7.33 12.95 4.73
C VAL A 126 -5.90 13.26 4.30
N TYR A 127 -5.14 12.24 3.94
CA TYR A 127 -3.82 12.40 3.34
C TYR A 127 -3.52 11.25 2.38
N SER A 128 -2.57 11.45 1.46
CA SER A 128 -2.09 10.43 0.52
C SER A 128 -0.64 10.08 0.82
N ALA A 129 -0.31 8.80 0.63
CA ALA A 129 1.03 8.27 0.77
C ALA A 129 1.38 7.42 -0.46
N ALA A 130 2.53 7.68 -1.07
CA ALA A 130 3.07 6.90 -2.18
C ALA A 130 3.70 5.60 -1.65
N VAL A 131 3.43 4.51 -2.32
CA VAL A 131 4.08 3.21 -2.07
C VAL A 131 5.50 3.28 -2.63
N ASN A 132 6.50 2.89 -1.85
CA ASN A 132 7.90 2.94 -2.23
C ASN A 132 8.53 1.54 -2.29
N ASP A 133 9.82 1.46 -2.61
CA ASP A 133 10.57 0.21 -2.81
C ASP A 133 10.63 -0.71 -1.57
N TYR A 134 10.28 -0.21 -0.39
CA TYR A 134 10.21 -1.01 0.84
C TYR A 134 8.84 -1.66 1.06
N ALA A 135 7.89 -1.45 0.15
CA ALA A 135 6.56 -2.06 0.29
C ALA A 135 6.63 -3.57 0.02
N PRO A 136 6.08 -4.40 0.92
CA PRO A 136 5.98 -5.83 0.69
C PRO A 136 4.95 -6.10 -0.42
N LEU A 137 5.29 -6.95 -1.40
CA LEU A 137 4.47 -7.18 -2.60
C LEU A 137 4.06 -8.66 -2.77
N GLY A 138 4.40 -9.55 -1.85
CA GLY A 138 3.96 -10.94 -1.87
C GLY A 138 2.45 -11.07 -1.61
N THR A 139 1.83 -12.16 -2.10
CA THR A 139 0.37 -12.38 -1.98
C THR A 139 -0.16 -12.50 -0.55
N ALA A 140 0.71 -12.81 0.40
CA ALA A 140 0.38 -12.90 1.83
C ALA A 140 0.82 -11.68 2.64
N ASP A 141 1.39 -10.67 1.95
CA ASP A 141 1.93 -9.49 2.60
C ASP A 141 0.87 -8.41 2.84
N SER A 142 1.23 -7.43 3.65
CA SER A 142 0.38 -6.26 3.92
C SER A 142 1.21 -5.10 4.44
N ILE A 143 0.66 -3.90 4.32
CA ILE A 143 1.13 -2.70 5.03
C ILE A 143 0.14 -2.42 6.15
N VAL A 144 0.61 -2.48 7.39
CA VAL A 144 -0.15 -2.12 8.60
C VAL A 144 0.27 -0.69 8.98
N ASN A 145 -0.60 0.28 8.71
CA ASN A 145 -0.31 1.69 8.91
C ASN A 145 -1.02 2.22 10.16
N THR A 146 -0.25 2.65 11.17
CA THR A 146 -0.74 3.03 12.51
C THR A 146 -0.57 4.51 12.77
N ALA A 147 -1.63 5.15 13.23
CA ALA A 147 -1.61 6.54 13.68
C ALA A 147 -1.92 6.64 15.18
N THR A 148 -1.15 7.48 15.87
CA THR A 148 -1.34 7.82 17.28
C THR A 148 -1.84 9.25 17.41
N ILE A 149 -2.95 9.42 18.12
CA ILE A 149 -3.63 10.70 18.35
C ILE A 149 -3.37 11.13 19.78
N THR A 150 -2.83 12.33 19.94
CA THR A 150 -2.53 12.96 21.24
C THR A 150 -3.07 14.39 21.28
N GLY A 151 -3.21 14.97 22.46
CA GLY A 151 -3.65 16.36 22.64
C GLY A 151 -3.96 16.70 24.07
N ASN A 152 -4.11 17.99 24.36
CA ASN A 152 -4.55 18.43 25.70
C ASN A 152 -6.00 18.01 25.90
N GLY A 153 -6.25 17.20 26.93
CA GLY A 153 -7.57 16.62 27.20
C GLY A 153 -7.72 15.18 26.74
N ILE A 154 -6.67 14.60 26.14
CA ILE A 154 -6.57 13.16 25.83
C ILE A 154 -5.60 12.54 26.84
N PRO A 155 -6.08 11.90 27.92
CA PRO A 155 -5.23 11.36 28.97
C PRO A 155 -4.43 10.13 28.53
N THR A 156 -5.01 9.35 27.61
CA THR A 156 -4.37 8.17 27.01
C THR A 156 -4.37 8.35 25.49
N PRO A 157 -3.21 8.25 24.82
CA PRO A 157 -3.17 8.34 23.35
C PRO A 157 -4.15 7.35 22.70
N VAL A 158 -4.88 7.82 21.69
CA VAL A 158 -5.76 6.96 20.88
C VAL A 158 -4.95 6.44 19.69
N THR A 159 -4.90 5.12 19.55
CA THR A 159 -4.19 4.45 18.43
C THR A 159 -5.22 3.89 17.46
N VAL A 160 -5.02 4.15 16.18
CA VAL A 160 -5.87 3.68 15.08
C VAL A 160 -4.99 3.07 14.00
N THR A 161 -5.45 2.00 13.39
CA THR A 161 -4.64 1.20 12.46
C THR A 161 -5.49 0.81 11.25
N GLU A 162 -4.88 0.86 10.08
CA GLU A 162 -5.45 0.38 8.83
C GLU A 162 -4.48 -0.57 8.14
N THR A 163 -5.01 -1.62 7.53
CA THR A 163 -4.22 -2.62 6.81
C THR A 163 -4.63 -2.64 5.35
N VAL A 164 -3.65 -2.48 4.46
CA VAL A 164 -3.84 -2.62 3.01
C VAL A 164 -2.96 -3.76 2.49
N THR A 165 -3.41 -4.43 1.43
CA THR A 165 -2.73 -5.58 0.83
C THR A 165 -2.28 -5.29 -0.60
N PRO A 166 -1.21 -5.93 -1.12
CA PRO A 166 -0.84 -5.76 -2.51
C PRO A 166 -1.92 -6.35 -3.43
N VAL A 167 -2.13 -5.71 -4.58
CA VAL A 167 -3.00 -6.28 -5.61
C VAL A 167 -2.43 -7.62 -6.07
N SER A 168 -3.29 -8.64 -6.13
CA SER A 168 -2.91 -10.02 -6.48
C SER A 168 -3.38 -10.36 -7.88
N GLU A 169 -2.55 -10.05 -8.88
CA GLU A 169 -2.83 -10.30 -10.30
C GLU A 169 -1.54 -10.46 -11.10
N PRO A 170 -1.57 -11.13 -12.28
CA PRO A 170 -0.47 -11.10 -13.23
C PRO A 170 -0.32 -9.69 -13.84
N GLN A 171 0.92 -9.22 -13.97
CA GLN A 171 1.26 -7.96 -14.64
C GLN A 171 2.27 -8.24 -15.75
N LEU A 172 1.75 -8.52 -16.95
CA LEU A 172 2.59 -8.97 -18.06
C LEU A 172 3.14 -7.81 -18.88
N ARG A 173 4.42 -7.95 -19.24
CA ARG A 173 5.13 -7.09 -20.17
C ARG A 173 5.71 -7.94 -21.28
N ILE A 174 5.69 -7.42 -22.51
CA ILE A 174 6.31 -8.08 -23.66
C ILE A 174 7.36 -7.17 -24.30
N THR A 175 8.49 -7.77 -24.67
CA THR A 175 9.50 -7.13 -25.52
C THR A 175 9.73 -7.99 -26.76
N LYS A 176 9.98 -7.34 -27.92
CA LYS A 176 10.25 -7.98 -29.21
C LYS A 176 11.66 -7.63 -29.69
N SER A 177 12.37 -8.59 -30.20
CA SER A 177 13.69 -8.46 -30.83
C SER A 177 13.72 -9.12 -32.20
N LEU A 178 14.72 -8.71 -33.00
CA LEU A 178 14.97 -9.27 -34.34
C LEU A 178 16.47 -9.45 -34.54
N GLU A 179 16.86 -10.61 -35.07
CA GLU A 179 18.26 -10.94 -35.34
C GLU A 179 18.34 -11.85 -36.58
N PRO A 180 19.34 -11.68 -37.49
CA PRO A 180 20.30 -10.60 -37.54
C PRO A 180 19.73 -9.27 -38.13
N VAL A 181 20.37 -8.16 -37.79
CA VAL A 181 20.08 -6.86 -38.41
C VAL A 181 21.38 -6.26 -38.91
N PRO A 182 21.54 -6.06 -40.25
CA PRO A 182 20.60 -6.35 -41.34
C PRO A 182 20.51 -7.84 -41.67
N VAL A 183 19.39 -8.24 -42.27
CA VAL A 183 19.21 -9.56 -42.86
C VAL A 183 19.46 -9.53 -44.38
N ALA A 184 20.10 -10.54 -44.94
CA ALA A 184 20.28 -10.67 -46.39
C ALA A 184 18.97 -11.06 -47.05
N GLU A 185 18.80 -10.70 -48.34
CA GLU A 185 17.65 -11.16 -49.16
C GLU A 185 17.57 -12.69 -49.13
N ASN A 186 16.39 -13.22 -48.87
CA ASN A 186 16.12 -14.66 -48.62
C ASN A 186 16.91 -15.27 -47.46
N GLY A 187 17.41 -14.44 -46.53
CA GLY A 187 18.11 -14.88 -45.33
C GLY A 187 17.16 -15.41 -44.28
N THR A 188 17.70 -16.13 -43.30
CA THR A 188 16.98 -16.57 -42.11
C THR A 188 17.07 -15.48 -41.04
N LEU A 189 15.95 -15.19 -40.40
CA LEU A 189 15.87 -14.26 -39.28
C LEU A 189 15.15 -14.90 -38.09
N THR A 190 15.43 -14.38 -36.90
CA THR A 190 14.80 -14.83 -35.66
C THR A 190 14.11 -13.64 -35.01
N TYR A 191 12.81 -13.76 -34.76
CA TYR A 191 12.08 -12.89 -33.85
C TYR A 191 12.10 -13.51 -32.45
N GLY A 192 12.54 -12.74 -31.46
CA GLY A 192 12.50 -13.10 -30.06
C GLY A 192 11.38 -12.31 -29.37
N PHE A 193 10.54 -13.00 -28.59
CA PHE A 193 9.54 -12.40 -27.72
C PHE A 193 9.88 -12.82 -26.29
N VAL A 194 10.13 -11.83 -25.42
CA VAL A 194 10.30 -12.07 -23.99
C VAL A 194 9.06 -11.56 -23.29
N ILE A 195 8.40 -12.44 -22.55
CA ILE A 195 7.23 -12.13 -21.75
C ILE A 195 7.61 -12.25 -20.28
N GLU A 196 7.51 -11.17 -19.55
CA GLU A 196 7.87 -11.04 -18.14
C GLU A 196 6.61 -10.77 -17.33
N ASN A 197 6.54 -11.32 -16.13
CA ASN A 197 5.48 -11.05 -15.18
C ASN A 197 6.04 -10.25 -14.00
N PHE A 198 5.53 -9.04 -13.79
CA PHE A 198 5.84 -8.16 -12.66
C PHE A 198 4.78 -8.24 -11.56
N GLY A 199 3.76 -9.10 -11.72
CA GLY A 199 2.74 -9.36 -10.71
C GLY A 199 3.14 -10.47 -9.76
N ASN A 200 2.54 -10.48 -8.59
CA ASN A 200 2.76 -11.48 -7.53
C ASN A 200 1.96 -12.79 -7.74
N VAL A 201 1.18 -12.86 -8.81
CA VAL A 201 0.43 -14.05 -9.23
C VAL A 201 0.91 -14.46 -10.61
N GLY A 202 1.08 -15.76 -10.85
CA GLY A 202 1.44 -16.30 -12.17
C GLY A 202 0.28 -16.22 -13.15
N ALA A 203 0.58 -15.93 -14.42
CA ALA A 203 -0.36 -16.11 -15.49
C ALA A 203 -0.44 -17.59 -15.86
N VAL A 204 -1.63 -18.16 -15.71
CA VAL A 204 -1.91 -19.60 -15.94
C VAL A 204 -2.75 -19.81 -17.20
N ALA A 205 -2.90 -21.06 -17.64
CA ALA A 205 -3.60 -21.38 -18.89
C ALA A 205 -5.04 -20.81 -18.96
N THR A 206 -5.73 -20.73 -17.81
CA THR A 206 -7.10 -20.16 -17.73
C THR A 206 -7.16 -18.66 -17.94
N ASP A 207 -6.03 -17.94 -17.86
CA ASP A 207 -5.94 -16.50 -18.14
C ASP A 207 -5.91 -16.22 -19.64
N ASN A 208 -5.83 -17.29 -20.47
CA ASN A 208 -5.89 -17.21 -21.92
C ASN A 208 -4.85 -16.27 -22.55
N VAL A 209 -3.64 -16.22 -21.97
CA VAL A 209 -2.55 -15.43 -22.54
C VAL A 209 -2.27 -15.91 -23.97
N ALA A 210 -2.27 -14.97 -24.89
CA ALA A 210 -2.01 -15.23 -26.31
C ALA A 210 -1.13 -14.13 -26.89
N LEU A 211 -0.24 -14.52 -27.79
CA LEU A 211 0.61 -13.63 -28.58
C LEU A 211 0.08 -13.56 -30.00
N SER A 212 -0.09 -12.36 -30.55
CA SER A 212 -0.35 -12.14 -31.97
C SER A 212 0.68 -11.19 -32.57
N ASP A 213 1.04 -11.45 -33.83
CA ASP A 213 1.93 -10.61 -34.62
C ASP A 213 1.54 -10.65 -36.09
N LEU A 214 1.79 -9.55 -36.79
CA LEU A 214 1.63 -9.47 -38.24
C LEU A 214 3.01 -9.26 -38.85
N PHE A 215 3.55 -10.31 -39.49
CA PHE A 215 4.86 -10.22 -40.11
C PHE A 215 4.80 -9.56 -41.48
N ASP A 216 5.57 -8.50 -41.64
CA ASP A 216 5.84 -7.84 -42.90
C ASP A 216 7.35 -7.62 -43.03
N PRO A 217 8.04 -8.27 -44.02
CA PRO A 217 7.50 -9.16 -45.05
C PRO A 217 6.92 -10.48 -44.51
N ILE A 218 6.04 -11.09 -45.29
CA ILE A 218 5.48 -12.41 -44.98
C ILE A 218 6.61 -13.42 -44.93
N LEU A 219 6.63 -14.22 -43.88
CA LEU A 219 7.65 -15.23 -43.62
C LEU A 219 7.24 -16.59 -44.19
N THR A 220 8.24 -17.43 -44.53
CA THR A 220 8.04 -18.83 -44.95
C THR A 220 8.85 -19.76 -44.08
N ASN A 221 8.43 -21.02 -43.98
CA ASN A 221 9.13 -22.06 -43.20
C ASN A 221 9.29 -21.69 -41.73
N LEU A 222 8.21 -21.17 -41.12
CA LEU A 222 8.21 -20.79 -39.71
C LEU A 222 8.55 -22.00 -38.79
N VAL A 223 9.49 -21.79 -37.87
CA VAL A 223 9.71 -22.67 -36.71
C VAL A 223 9.47 -21.85 -35.46
N VAL A 224 8.51 -22.27 -34.66
CA VAL A 224 8.12 -21.58 -33.43
C VAL A 224 8.51 -22.41 -32.22
N THR A 225 9.14 -21.80 -31.24
CA THR A 225 9.47 -22.45 -29.97
C THR A 225 8.97 -21.61 -28.80
N LEU A 226 8.59 -22.27 -27.71
CA LEU A 226 8.30 -21.66 -26.42
C LEU A 226 9.27 -22.29 -25.40
N ASP A 227 10.10 -21.47 -24.76
CA ASP A 227 11.17 -21.90 -23.84
C ASP A 227 12.06 -23.01 -24.41
N GLY A 228 12.36 -22.89 -25.71
CA GLY A 228 13.17 -23.85 -26.45
C GLY A 228 12.43 -25.11 -26.91
N VAL A 229 11.15 -25.29 -26.57
CA VAL A 229 10.33 -26.43 -26.99
C VAL A 229 9.55 -26.08 -28.26
N PRO A 230 9.67 -26.86 -29.36
CA PRO A 230 8.93 -26.60 -30.60
C PRO A 230 7.40 -26.66 -30.39
N LEU A 231 6.70 -25.68 -30.93
CA LEU A 231 5.24 -25.63 -30.97
C LEU A 231 4.71 -26.26 -32.27
N THR A 232 3.50 -26.80 -32.20
CA THR A 232 2.81 -27.47 -33.35
C THR A 232 1.84 -26.52 -34.03
N LEU A 233 2.04 -26.31 -35.34
CA LEU A 233 1.12 -25.54 -36.18
C LEU A 233 -0.30 -26.16 -36.20
N GLY A 234 -1.31 -25.30 -36.13
CA GLY A 234 -2.73 -25.68 -36.11
C GLY A 234 -3.23 -26.16 -34.74
N THR A 235 -2.34 -26.49 -33.78
CA THR A 235 -2.70 -26.96 -32.42
C THR A 235 -2.30 -25.97 -31.36
N GLN A 236 -1.08 -25.42 -31.43
CA GLN A 236 -0.52 -24.53 -30.42
C GLN A 236 -0.31 -23.10 -30.95
N TYR A 237 -0.20 -22.96 -32.27
CA TYR A 237 -0.18 -21.66 -32.94
C TYR A 237 -0.80 -21.78 -34.36
N THR A 238 -1.17 -20.65 -34.90
CA THR A 238 -1.62 -20.51 -36.32
C THR A 238 -0.73 -19.49 -37.01
N TYR A 239 -0.51 -19.71 -38.30
CA TYR A 239 0.14 -18.76 -39.19
C TYR A 239 -0.53 -18.79 -40.58
N ASP A 240 -0.87 -17.61 -41.08
CA ASP A 240 -1.43 -17.46 -42.42
C ASP A 240 -0.33 -16.90 -43.35
N GLU A 241 0.17 -17.76 -44.24
CA GLU A 241 1.20 -17.42 -45.21
C GLU A 241 0.72 -16.45 -46.31
N THR A 242 -0.55 -16.11 -46.36
CA THR A 242 -1.10 -15.12 -47.31
C THR A 242 -1.17 -13.72 -46.74
N THR A 243 -1.32 -13.61 -45.43
CA THR A 243 -1.44 -12.33 -44.71
C THR A 243 -0.27 -12.01 -43.81
N GLY A 244 0.55 -12.99 -43.41
CA GLY A 244 1.60 -12.85 -42.41
C GLY A 244 1.11 -12.88 -40.95
N GLN A 245 -0.19 -13.20 -40.75
CA GLN A 245 -0.77 -13.18 -39.40
C GLN A 245 -0.35 -14.40 -38.59
N PHE A 246 0.28 -14.17 -37.47
CA PHE A 246 0.66 -15.17 -36.49
C PHE A 246 -0.17 -15.02 -35.21
N ASN A 247 -0.61 -16.13 -34.62
CA ASN A 247 -1.28 -16.15 -33.32
C ASN A 247 -0.90 -17.44 -32.56
N THR A 248 -0.60 -17.35 -31.27
CA THR A 248 -0.62 -18.50 -30.39
C THR A 248 -2.05 -18.85 -30.00
N VAL A 249 -2.31 -20.13 -29.70
CA VAL A 249 -3.59 -20.54 -29.14
C VAL A 249 -3.69 -19.99 -27.71
N PRO A 250 -4.83 -19.36 -27.31
CA PRO A 250 -5.00 -18.84 -25.96
C PRO A 250 -4.73 -19.90 -24.87
N GLY A 251 -4.00 -19.52 -23.83
CA GLY A 251 -3.62 -20.40 -22.73
C GLY A 251 -2.38 -21.29 -22.98
N GLN A 252 -1.73 -21.18 -24.15
CA GLN A 252 -0.46 -21.84 -24.41
C GLN A 252 0.71 -21.21 -23.63
N ILE A 253 0.61 -19.92 -23.37
CA ILE A 253 1.64 -19.15 -22.66
C ILE A 253 1.26 -19.09 -21.19
N THR A 254 2.16 -19.57 -20.32
CA THR A 254 2.08 -19.39 -18.87
C THR A 254 3.33 -18.68 -18.40
N VAL A 255 3.17 -17.73 -17.48
CA VAL A 255 4.31 -16.95 -16.97
C VAL A 255 4.27 -16.98 -15.45
N PRO A 256 5.31 -17.50 -14.78
CA PRO A 256 5.34 -17.58 -13.32
C PRO A 256 5.21 -16.18 -12.70
N ALA A 257 4.78 -16.13 -11.43
CA ALA A 257 4.77 -14.91 -10.65
C ALA A 257 6.18 -14.34 -10.49
N ALA A 258 6.27 -13.01 -10.35
CA ALA A 258 7.48 -12.38 -9.86
C ALA A 258 7.78 -12.83 -8.43
N THR A 259 9.06 -12.97 -8.11
CA THR A 259 9.50 -13.23 -6.73
C THR A 259 9.98 -11.92 -6.13
N TYR A 260 9.33 -11.48 -5.08
CA TYR A 260 9.72 -10.30 -4.32
C TYR A 260 10.50 -10.73 -3.09
N THR A 261 11.76 -10.33 -3.02
CA THR A 261 12.60 -10.50 -1.83
C THR A 261 12.85 -9.11 -1.23
N GLN A 262 12.47 -8.93 0.03
CA GLN A 262 12.88 -7.76 0.78
C GLN A 262 14.33 -7.96 1.22
N ASP A 263 15.24 -7.21 0.62
CA ASP A 263 16.65 -7.23 0.99
C ASP A 263 16.91 -6.02 1.90
N PRO A 264 17.32 -6.23 3.17
CA PRO A 264 17.73 -5.12 4.01
C PRO A 264 19.05 -4.57 3.46
N ILE A 265 19.01 -3.37 2.91
CA ILE A 265 20.20 -2.64 2.43
C ILE A 265 21.12 -2.30 3.60
#